data_88cf3415ea61aacef8e90707e47e1994
#
_entry.id   88cf3415ea61aacef8e90707e47e1994
#
_cell.length_a   1.000
_cell.length_b   1.000
_cell.length_c   1.000
_cell.angle_alpha   90.00
_cell.angle_beta   90.00
_cell.angle_gamma   90.00
#
_symmetry.space_group_name_H-M   'P 1'
#
loop_
_entity.id
_entity.type
_entity.pdbx_description
1 polymer ?
#
loop_
_entity_poly.entity_id
_entity_poly.type
_entity_poly.pdbx_seq_one_letter_code
_entity_poly.pdbx_strand_id
1 'polypeptide(L)'
;MVFAEVVPVGVLMAAVAYERWRRKRAGERTPQEEKLLRGPGHTLRLQLEDQWDWFNMWFVLSIFGGVLCGFMLAFNVPGLWAGCLTATLIAAVGVVMGWRALRAIRLLRLGLMGEQAVAEHLQSLIASGYRVFHDVPGSGKWNIDHVIVGPTGVFAVETKTRTKKPGRNAKKDYEVSFDGECLIFPSGTDAKASGQARSNANWLGQEMSKATGERVTARAILALPGWFVTMKVRSELKVFNAKQVPGFVLKEPTILGDETIQRIAYQLERRCRDVEF
;
A
#
# COMPACT_ATOMS: atom_id res chain seq x y z
N MET A 1 14.83 -7.43 41.60
CA MET A 1 15.13 -8.07 40.29
C MET A 1 14.39 -7.45 39.10
N VAL A 2 13.15 -6.99 39.23
CA VAL A 2 12.36 -6.39 38.14
C VAL A 2 12.91 -5.06 37.62
N PHE A 3 13.58 -4.25 38.45
CA PHE A 3 14.24 -3.01 38.00
C PHE A 3 15.40 -3.24 37.03
N ALA A 4 16.01 -4.42 37.04
CA ALA A 4 17.13 -4.75 36.17
C ALA A 4 16.75 -4.97 34.70
N GLU A 5 15.49 -5.28 34.40
CA GLU A 5 15.04 -5.57 33.02
C GLU A 5 14.37 -4.37 32.34
N VAL A 6 13.81 -3.42 33.09
CA VAL A 6 13.16 -2.22 32.52
C VAL A 6 14.20 -1.12 32.22
N VAL A 7 15.26 -1.05 33.01
CA VAL A 7 16.36 -0.08 32.80
C VAL A 7 17.03 -0.21 31.44
N PRO A 8 17.36 -1.42 30.91
CA PRO A 8 18.01 -1.55 29.60
C PRO A 8 17.16 -1.04 28.43
N VAL A 9 15.84 -1.22 28.48
CA VAL A 9 14.93 -0.75 27.41
C VAL A 9 14.85 0.79 27.41
N GLY A 10 14.73 1.39 28.58
CA GLY A 10 14.74 2.85 28.73
C GLY A 10 16.06 3.48 28.28
N VAL A 11 17.18 2.87 28.64
CA VAL A 11 18.52 3.30 28.22
C VAL A 11 18.70 3.16 26.70
N LEU A 12 18.23 2.06 26.11
CA LEU A 12 18.30 1.85 24.66
C LEU A 12 17.46 2.88 23.89
N MET A 13 16.25 3.15 24.35
CA MET A 13 15.38 4.18 23.74
C MET A 13 16.01 5.58 23.87
N ALA A 14 16.58 5.91 25.04
CA ALA A 14 17.28 7.16 25.25
C ALA A 14 18.53 7.27 24.35
N ALA A 15 19.28 6.18 24.17
CA ALA A 15 20.45 6.13 23.31
C ALA A 15 20.06 6.33 21.82
N VAL A 16 18.97 5.71 21.35
CA VAL A 16 18.45 5.91 19.99
C VAL A 16 17.95 7.33 19.78
N ALA A 17 17.23 7.89 20.77
CA ALA A 17 16.76 9.28 20.72
C ALA A 17 17.93 10.28 20.72
N TYR A 18 18.95 10.02 21.55
CA TYR A 18 20.18 10.80 21.60
C TYR A 18 20.93 10.76 20.27
N GLU A 19 21.10 9.57 19.67
CA GLU A 19 21.79 9.42 18.39
C GLU A 19 21.04 10.15 17.25
N ARG A 20 19.71 10.07 17.21
CA ARG A 20 18.88 10.83 16.26
C ARG A 20 19.03 12.34 16.47
N TRP A 21 19.04 12.80 17.73
CA TRP A 21 19.25 14.20 18.07
C TRP A 21 20.66 14.68 17.70
N ARG A 22 21.69 13.87 18.00
CA ARG A 22 23.08 14.14 17.66
C ARG A 22 23.27 14.33 16.16
N ARG A 23 22.74 13.42 15.34
CA ARG A 23 22.78 13.52 13.86
C ARG A 23 22.09 14.78 13.35
N LYS A 24 20.89 15.08 13.87
CA LYS A 24 20.20 16.34 13.54
C LYS A 24 21.03 17.58 13.89
N ARG A 25 21.71 17.56 15.05
CA ARG A 25 22.52 18.70 15.51
C ARG A 25 23.86 18.82 14.78
N ALA A 26 24.42 17.71 14.33
CA ALA A 26 25.63 17.67 13.51
C ALA A 26 25.42 18.22 12.10
N GLY A 27 24.17 18.46 11.69
CA GLY A 27 23.85 18.94 10.34
C GLY A 27 24.25 17.94 9.26
N GLU A 28 24.32 16.65 9.60
CA GLU A 28 24.61 15.60 8.63
C GLU A 28 23.57 15.65 7.51
N ARG A 29 24.05 16.01 6.31
CA ARG A 29 23.22 16.00 5.10
C ARG A 29 23.39 14.67 4.40
N THR A 30 22.27 14.14 3.88
CA THR A 30 22.36 12.99 2.99
C THR A 30 23.08 13.41 1.71
N PRO A 31 23.86 12.51 1.07
CA PRO A 31 24.60 12.85 -0.16
C PRO A 31 23.68 13.17 -1.33
N GLN A 32 22.40 12.84 -1.21
CA GLN A 32 21.40 13.09 -2.25
C GLN A 32 20.44 14.18 -1.76
N GLU A 33 20.41 15.30 -2.44
CA GLU A 33 19.52 16.43 -2.14
C GLU A 33 18.15 16.30 -2.80
N GLU A 34 18.05 15.57 -3.91
CA GLU A 34 16.81 15.38 -4.63
C GLU A 34 15.96 14.26 -4.01
N LYS A 35 14.67 14.53 -3.84
CA LYS A 35 13.70 13.52 -3.42
C LYS A 35 13.58 12.40 -4.45
N LEU A 36 13.42 11.18 -4.00
CA LEU A 36 13.25 10.03 -4.87
C LEU A 36 11.81 9.91 -5.39
N LEU A 37 11.69 9.24 -6.53
CA LEU A 37 10.39 8.82 -7.05
C LEU A 37 9.79 7.73 -6.16
N ARG A 38 8.48 7.77 -5.99
CA ARG A 38 7.74 6.71 -5.32
C ARG A 38 7.90 5.39 -6.07
N GLY A 39 8.25 4.36 -5.32
CA GLY A 39 8.22 2.98 -5.82
C GLY A 39 6.85 2.34 -5.67
N PRO A 40 6.64 1.13 -6.22
CA PRO A 40 5.38 0.40 -6.09
C PRO A 40 5.06 0.12 -4.61
N GLY A 41 3.85 0.51 -4.20
CA GLY A 41 3.37 0.33 -2.83
C GLY A 41 4.03 1.24 -1.81
N HIS A 42 4.53 2.41 -2.19
CA HIS A 42 5.17 3.35 -1.26
C HIS A 42 4.24 3.70 -0.08
N THR A 43 3.01 4.11 -0.38
CA THR A 43 1.99 4.42 0.64
C THR A 43 1.68 3.22 1.54
N LEU A 44 1.60 2.00 0.97
CA LEU A 44 1.38 0.79 1.77
C LEU A 44 2.56 0.44 2.68
N ARG A 45 3.80 0.76 2.26
CA ARG A 45 4.99 0.59 3.12
C ARG A 45 4.96 1.52 4.31
N LEU A 46 4.63 2.80 4.11
CA LEU A 46 4.47 3.76 5.21
C LEU A 46 3.36 3.31 6.18
N GLN A 47 2.22 2.88 5.65
CA GLN A 47 1.15 2.33 6.49
C GLN A 47 1.55 1.05 7.23
N LEU A 48 2.42 0.21 6.64
CA LEU A 48 2.97 -0.97 7.32
C LEU A 48 3.88 -0.58 8.48
N GLU A 49 4.73 0.42 8.30
CA GLU A 49 5.61 0.95 9.35
C GLU A 49 4.76 1.50 10.51
N ASP A 50 3.77 2.33 10.22
CA ASP A 50 2.81 2.84 11.23
C ASP A 50 2.12 1.70 11.99
N GLN A 51 1.65 0.66 11.28
CA GLN A 51 0.98 -0.48 11.92
C GLN A 51 1.94 -1.33 12.77
N TRP A 52 3.22 -1.43 12.39
CA TRP A 52 4.24 -2.09 13.21
C TRP A 52 4.54 -1.29 14.48
N ASP A 53 4.60 0.04 14.41
CA ASP A 53 4.80 0.90 15.57
C ASP A 53 3.62 0.78 16.54
N TRP A 54 2.38 0.79 16.02
CA TRP A 54 1.18 0.52 16.80
C TRP A 54 1.21 -0.86 17.46
N PHE A 55 1.59 -1.91 16.73
CA PHE A 55 1.71 -3.25 17.27
C PHE A 55 2.75 -3.31 18.40
N ASN A 56 3.93 -2.76 18.18
CA ASN A 56 5.01 -2.73 19.17
C ASN A 56 4.59 -1.98 20.44
N MET A 57 3.92 -0.85 20.30
CA MET A 57 3.39 -0.09 21.44
C MET A 57 2.42 -0.92 22.27
N TRP A 58 1.43 -1.56 21.64
CA TRP A 58 0.45 -2.37 22.34
C TRP A 58 1.05 -3.65 22.93
N PHE A 59 2.04 -4.23 22.27
CA PHE A 59 2.77 -5.39 22.74
C PHE A 59 3.55 -5.06 24.04
N VAL A 60 4.29 -3.96 24.04
CA VAL A 60 5.02 -3.48 25.23
C VAL A 60 4.05 -3.18 26.37
N LEU A 61 2.92 -2.51 26.08
CA LEU A 61 1.90 -2.19 27.07
C LEU A 61 1.29 -3.45 27.69
N SER A 62 1.06 -4.51 26.90
CA SER A 62 0.56 -5.80 27.38
C SER A 62 1.52 -6.48 28.34
N ILE A 63 2.84 -6.49 28.00
CA ILE A 63 3.88 -7.06 28.85
C ILE A 63 3.97 -6.27 30.14
N PHE A 64 4.00 -4.94 30.07
CA PHE A 64 4.08 -4.07 31.24
C PHE A 64 2.92 -4.27 32.21
N GLY A 65 1.69 -4.38 31.70
CA GLY A 65 0.52 -4.70 32.49
C GLY A 65 0.63 -6.04 33.22
N GLY A 66 1.12 -7.08 32.54
CA GLY A 66 1.35 -8.41 33.12
C GLY A 66 2.44 -8.38 34.21
N VAL A 67 3.57 -7.73 33.94
CA VAL A 67 4.67 -7.58 34.92
C VAL A 67 4.22 -6.80 36.16
N LEU A 68 3.48 -5.72 35.96
CA LEU A 68 2.94 -4.91 37.07
C LEU A 68 2.00 -5.72 37.95
N CYS A 69 1.10 -6.51 37.35
CA CYS A 69 0.20 -7.40 38.07
C CYS A 69 1.00 -8.44 38.89
N GLY A 70 2.01 -9.09 38.28
CA GLY A 70 2.88 -10.05 38.94
C GLY A 70 3.65 -9.44 40.12
N PHE A 71 4.15 -8.22 39.95
CA PHE A 71 4.82 -7.46 41.01
C PHE A 71 3.87 -7.18 42.18
N MET A 72 2.67 -6.68 41.95
CA MET A 72 1.69 -6.39 42.97
C MET A 72 1.31 -7.63 43.75
N LEU A 73 1.14 -8.78 43.10
CA LEU A 73 0.87 -10.08 43.75
C LEU A 73 2.04 -10.55 44.63
N ALA A 74 3.29 -10.42 44.11
CA ALA A 74 4.49 -10.89 44.80
C ALA A 74 4.79 -10.12 46.09
N PHE A 75 4.48 -8.84 46.14
CA PHE A 75 4.80 -7.93 47.24
C PHE A 75 3.60 -7.59 48.14
N ASN A 76 2.46 -8.21 47.89
CA ASN A 76 1.23 -8.06 48.72
C ASN A 76 0.86 -6.58 48.96
N VAL A 77 0.92 -5.76 47.92
CA VAL A 77 0.75 -4.30 47.99
C VAL A 77 -0.67 -3.94 48.44
N PRO A 78 -0.85 -2.95 49.36
CA PRO A 78 -2.17 -2.45 49.70
C PRO A 78 -2.98 -2.01 48.49
N GLY A 79 -4.25 -2.37 48.42
CA GLY A 79 -5.08 -2.12 47.22
C GLY A 79 -4.86 -3.09 46.06
N LEU A 80 -4.21 -4.22 46.32
CA LEU A 80 -3.83 -5.29 45.40
C LEU A 80 -4.88 -5.60 44.32
N TRP A 81 -6.14 -5.80 44.76
CA TRP A 81 -7.21 -6.23 43.83
C TRP A 81 -7.51 -5.17 42.76
N ALA A 82 -7.57 -3.89 43.13
CA ALA A 82 -7.79 -2.80 42.18
C ALA A 82 -6.59 -2.64 41.21
N GLY A 83 -5.36 -2.76 41.73
CA GLY A 83 -4.15 -2.73 40.95
C GLY A 83 -4.04 -3.88 39.94
N CYS A 84 -4.34 -5.09 40.38
CA CYS A 84 -4.36 -6.29 39.51
C CYS A 84 -5.47 -6.20 38.44
N LEU A 85 -6.66 -5.71 38.80
CA LEU A 85 -7.75 -5.50 37.85
C LEU A 85 -7.35 -4.50 36.74
N THR A 86 -6.78 -3.36 37.14
CA THR A 86 -6.33 -2.34 36.17
C THR A 86 -5.19 -2.85 35.28
N ALA A 87 -4.20 -3.54 35.84
CA ALA A 87 -3.09 -4.13 35.09
C ALA A 87 -3.59 -5.21 34.09
N THR A 88 -4.50 -6.06 34.55
CA THR A 88 -5.13 -7.10 33.70
C THR A 88 -5.94 -6.46 32.56
N LEU A 89 -6.69 -5.38 32.83
CA LEU A 89 -7.44 -4.66 31.82
C LEU A 89 -6.51 -4.05 30.77
N ILE A 90 -5.41 -3.40 31.19
CA ILE A 90 -4.39 -2.85 30.29
C ILE A 90 -3.80 -3.95 29.40
N ALA A 91 -3.43 -5.08 29.99
CA ALA A 91 -2.91 -6.22 29.23
C ALA A 91 -3.91 -6.74 28.21
N ALA A 92 -5.17 -6.90 28.60
CA ALA A 92 -6.24 -7.38 27.72
C ALA A 92 -6.49 -6.43 26.54
N VAL A 93 -6.58 -5.13 26.81
CA VAL A 93 -6.69 -4.10 25.76
C VAL A 93 -5.51 -4.17 24.80
N GLY A 94 -4.29 -4.27 25.33
CA GLY A 94 -3.07 -4.40 24.53
C GLY A 94 -3.09 -5.62 23.62
N VAL A 95 -3.52 -6.79 24.11
CA VAL A 95 -3.68 -8.01 23.30
C VAL A 95 -4.69 -7.82 22.18
N VAL A 96 -5.87 -7.25 22.47
CA VAL A 96 -6.90 -7.02 21.46
C VAL A 96 -6.42 -6.05 20.38
N MET A 97 -5.80 -4.94 20.77
CA MET A 97 -5.30 -3.92 19.84
C MET A 97 -4.12 -4.44 19.03
N GLY A 98 -3.19 -5.18 19.64
CA GLY A 98 -2.11 -5.87 18.95
C GLY A 98 -2.61 -6.87 17.90
N TRP A 99 -3.64 -7.64 18.24
CA TRP A 99 -4.28 -8.56 17.29
C TRP A 99 -4.92 -7.83 16.11
N ARG A 100 -5.55 -6.68 16.35
CA ARG A 100 -6.10 -5.83 15.27
C ARG A 100 -4.99 -5.30 14.37
N ALA A 101 -3.88 -4.84 14.94
CA ALA A 101 -2.72 -4.38 14.18
C ALA A 101 -2.14 -5.51 13.31
N LEU A 102 -1.97 -6.71 13.86
CA LEU A 102 -1.50 -7.88 13.08
C LEU A 102 -2.41 -8.23 11.90
N ARG A 103 -3.74 -8.10 12.07
CA ARG A 103 -4.67 -8.28 10.95
C ARG A 103 -4.49 -7.21 9.87
N ALA A 104 -4.32 -5.94 10.27
CA ALA A 104 -4.07 -4.84 9.35
C ALA A 104 -2.73 -5.04 8.59
N ILE A 105 -1.66 -5.38 9.29
CA ILE A 105 -0.35 -5.71 8.71
C ILE A 105 -0.46 -6.81 7.64
N ARG A 106 -1.23 -7.88 7.94
CA ARG A 106 -1.44 -8.97 6.97
C ARG A 106 -2.12 -8.49 5.68
N LEU A 107 -3.14 -7.64 5.79
CA LEU A 107 -3.86 -7.11 4.64
C LEU A 107 -3.01 -6.14 3.83
N LEU A 108 -2.28 -5.24 4.50
CA LEU A 108 -1.35 -4.31 3.85
C LEU A 108 -0.22 -5.04 3.11
N ARG A 109 0.36 -6.08 3.73
CA ARG A 109 1.36 -6.93 3.07
C ARG A 109 0.82 -7.60 1.81
N LEU A 110 -0.42 -8.11 1.88
CA LEU A 110 -1.06 -8.71 0.70
C LEU A 110 -1.24 -7.68 -0.42
N GLY A 111 -1.69 -6.47 -0.10
CA GLY A 111 -1.79 -5.35 -1.05
C GLY A 111 -0.43 -5.03 -1.67
N LEU A 112 0.58 -4.82 -0.83
CA LEU A 112 1.95 -4.49 -1.26
C LEU A 112 2.53 -5.54 -2.20
N MET A 113 2.39 -6.83 -1.87
CA MET A 113 2.83 -7.93 -2.75
C MET A 113 2.13 -7.88 -4.11
N GLY A 114 0.86 -7.52 -4.14
CA GLY A 114 0.11 -7.39 -5.38
C GLY A 114 0.59 -6.24 -6.24
N GLU A 115 0.79 -5.05 -5.67
CA GLU A 115 1.31 -3.89 -6.40
C GLU A 115 2.73 -4.15 -6.93
N GLN A 116 3.60 -4.79 -6.13
CA GLN A 116 4.94 -5.18 -6.57
C GLN A 116 4.89 -6.17 -7.74
N ALA A 117 3.99 -7.17 -7.68
CA ALA A 117 3.84 -8.13 -8.76
C ALA A 117 3.33 -7.49 -10.06
N VAL A 118 2.41 -6.52 -9.98
CA VAL A 118 1.97 -5.74 -11.14
C VAL A 118 3.13 -4.91 -11.69
N ALA A 119 3.84 -4.17 -10.83
CA ALA A 119 4.97 -3.33 -11.22
C ALA A 119 6.07 -4.12 -11.96
N GLU A 120 6.38 -5.34 -11.49
CA GLU A 120 7.35 -6.23 -12.15
C GLU A 120 6.95 -6.52 -13.60
N HIS A 121 5.67 -6.84 -13.86
CA HIS A 121 5.21 -7.07 -15.22
C HIS A 121 5.22 -5.79 -16.07
N LEU A 122 4.94 -4.62 -15.49
CA LEU A 122 4.96 -3.33 -16.20
C LEU A 122 6.37 -2.89 -16.61
N GLN A 123 7.43 -3.43 -16.02
CA GLN A 123 8.82 -3.10 -16.40
C GLN A 123 9.10 -3.36 -17.88
N SER A 124 8.47 -4.37 -18.48
CA SER A 124 8.62 -4.67 -19.91
C SER A 124 8.20 -3.52 -20.83
N LEU A 125 7.27 -2.67 -20.38
CA LEU A 125 6.81 -1.50 -21.10
C LEU A 125 7.89 -0.41 -21.17
N ILE A 126 8.74 -0.30 -20.17
CA ILE A 126 9.82 0.71 -20.12
C ILE A 126 10.79 0.47 -21.27
N ALA A 127 11.14 -0.80 -21.55
CA ALA A 127 11.97 -1.17 -22.69
C ALA A 127 11.32 -0.84 -24.05
N SER A 128 9.99 -0.67 -24.09
CA SER A 128 9.21 -0.32 -25.27
C SER A 128 8.92 1.21 -25.37
N GLY A 129 9.63 2.03 -24.59
CA GLY A 129 9.49 3.50 -24.64
C GLY A 129 8.37 4.09 -23.80
N TYR A 130 7.69 3.29 -22.98
CA TYR A 130 6.69 3.79 -22.05
C TYR A 130 7.33 4.32 -20.76
N ARG A 131 6.66 5.26 -20.12
CA ARG A 131 6.96 5.72 -18.76
C ARG A 131 5.96 5.07 -17.80
N VAL A 132 6.46 4.51 -16.69
CA VAL A 132 5.65 3.87 -15.66
C VAL A 132 5.90 4.58 -14.34
N PHE A 133 4.84 5.04 -13.71
CA PHE A 133 4.86 5.69 -12.40
C PHE A 133 4.08 4.84 -11.42
N HIS A 134 4.51 4.84 -10.17
CA HIS A 134 3.92 4.03 -9.12
C HIS A 134 3.44 4.92 -7.98
N ASP A 135 2.39 4.49 -7.30
CA ASP A 135 1.86 5.14 -6.10
C ASP A 135 1.61 6.64 -6.33
N VAL A 136 0.97 6.99 -7.47
CA VAL A 136 0.77 8.37 -7.92
C VAL A 136 -0.21 9.09 -7.00
N PRO A 137 0.21 10.16 -6.28
CA PRO A 137 -0.67 10.85 -5.33
C PRO A 137 -1.88 11.50 -6.02
N GLY A 138 -3.07 11.28 -5.46
CA GLY A 138 -4.28 11.99 -5.83
C GLY A 138 -4.36 13.39 -5.21
N SER A 139 -5.56 13.97 -5.21
CA SER A 139 -5.83 15.27 -4.58
C SER A 139 -6.08 15.20 -3.07
N GLY A 140 -6.02 14.01 -2.46
CA GLY A 140 -6.27 13.76 -1.05
C GLY A 140 -5.39 12.63 -0.50
N LYS A 141 -5.94 11.88 0.46
CA LYS A 141 -5.25 10.74 1.10
C LYS A 141 -5.40 9.43 0.30
N TRP A 142 -5.37 9.51 -1.02
CA TRP A 142 -5.47 8.35 -1.90
C TRP A 142 -4.44 8.48 -3.04
N ASN A 143 -4.15 7.38 -3.69
CA ASN A 143 -3.16 7.26 -4.76
C ASN A 143 -3.71 6.36 -5.88
N ILE A 144 -3.08 6.44 -7.06
CA ILE A 144 -3.24 5.48 -8.15
C ILE A 144 -2.06 4.53 -8.08
N ASP A 145 -2.31 3.23 -8.03
CA ASP A 145 -1.25 2.23 -7.83
C ASP A 145 -0.18 2.31 -8.92
N HIS A 146 -0.59 2.38 -10.19
CA HIS A 146 0.35 2.58 -11.30
C HIS A 146 -0.27 3.44 -12.40
N VAL A 147 0.56 4.25 -13.05
CA VAL A 147 0.21 5.03 -14.24
C VAL A 147 1.19 4.69 -15.36
N ILE A 148 0.65 4.39 -16.54
CA ILE A 148 1.42 4.09 -17.75
C ILE A 148 1.18 5.22 -18.74
N VAL A 149 2.26 5.79 -19.29
CA VAL A 149 2.21 6.84 -20.33
C VAL A 149 3.08 6.41 -21.50
N GLY A 150 2.54 6.44 -22.69
CA GLY A 150 3.29 6.08 -23.88
C GLY A 150 2.50 6.33 -25.17
N PRO A 151 3.01 5.86 -26.32
CA PRO A 151 2.42 6.13 -27.62
C PRO A 151 0.94 5.76 -27.72
N THR A 152 0.52 4.69 -27.07
CA THR A 152 -0.87 4.20 -27.12
C THR A 152 -1.81 4.89 -26.10
N GLY A 153 -1.31 5.87 -25.33
CA GLY A 153 -2.13 6.68 -24.43
C GLY A 153 -1.67 6.67 -22.97
N VAL A 154 -2.59 7.09 -22.11
CA VAL A 154 -2.41 7.13 -20.66
C VAL A 154 -3.35 6.09 -20.03
N PHE A 155 -2.81 5.30 -19.07
CA PHE A 155 -3.57 4.28 -18.39
C PHE A 155 -3.40 4.42 -16.89
N ALA A 156 -4.52 4.44 -16.15
CA ALA A 156 -4.54 4.28 -14.71
C ALA A 156 -4.77 2.81 -14.38
N VAL A 157 -3.81 2.19 -13.71
CA VAL A 157 -3.88 0.78 -13.33
C VAL A 157 -4.12 0.68 -11.84
N GLU A 158 -5.26 0.13 -11.48
CA GLU A 158 -5.63 -0.24 -10.11
C GLU A 158 -5.29 -1.70 -9.88
N THR A 159 -4.69 -2.02 -8.76
CA THR A 159 -4.32 -3.38 -8.39
C THR A 159 -5.27 -3.93 -7.34
N LYS A 160 -5.86 -5.08 -7.59
CA LYS A 160 -6.68 -5.76 -6.59
C LYS A 160 -6.12 -7.11 -6.23
N THR A 161 -5.66 -7.24 -4.99
CA THR A 161 -5.13 -8.49 -4.47
C THR A 161 -6.14 -9.15 -3.54
N ARG A 162 -6.35 -10.43 -3.71
CA ARG A 162 -7.23 -11.21 -2.84
C ARG A 162 -6.65 -12.60 -2.61
N THR A 163 -6.72 -13.09 -1.37
CA THR A 163 -6.30 -14.45 -1.05
C THR A 163 -7.24 -15.46 -1.68
N LYS A 164 -6.67 -16.50 -2.28
CA LYS A 164 -7.41 -17.67 -2.71
C LYS A 164 -7.71 -18.55 -1.50
N LYS A 165 -8.97 -18.93 -1.35
CA LYS A 165 -9.34 -19.92 -0.32
C LYS A 165 -9.44 -21.27 -1.02
N PRO A 166 -8.84 -22.35 -0.46
CA PRO A 166 -9.07 -23.68 -0.99
C PRO A 166 -10.57 -23.98 -0.91
N GLY A 167 -11.19 -24.19 -2.06
CA GLY A 167 -12.60 -24.51 -2.19
C GLY A 167 -12.81 -26.01 -2.41
N ARG A 168 -14.08 -26.42 -2.47
CA ARG A 168 -14.46 -27.81 -2.79
C ARG A 168 -14.07 -28.23 -4.21
N ASN A 169 -13.82 -27.27 -5.13
CA ASN A 169 -13.43 -27.50 -6.52
C ASN A 169 -12.13 -26.74 -6.84
N ALA A 170 -11.00 -27.38 -6.66
CA ALA A 170 -9.66 -26.82 -6.91
C ALA A 170 -9.48 -26.18 -8.31
N LYS A 171 -10.25 -26.61 -9.31
CA LYS A 171 -10.19 -26.06 -10.68
C LYS A 171 -10.83 -24.67 -10.86
N LYS A 172 -11.68 -24.21 -9.92
CA LYS A 172 -12.36 -22.89 -9.99
C LYS A 172 -11.89 -21.88 -8.96
N ASP A 173 -11.01 -22.28 -8.05
CA ASP A 173 -10.60 -21.43 -6.93
C ASP A 173 -9.70 -20.25 -7.34
N TYR A 174 -9.24 -20.21 -8.60
CA TYR A 174 -8.40 -19.14 -9.16
C TYR A 174 -9.10 -18.32 -10.25
N GLU A 175 -10.37 -18.59 -10.54
CA GLU A 175 -11.14 -17.87 -11.56
C GLU A 175 -11.88 -16.69 -10.94
N VAL A 176 -11.89 -15.56 -11.65
CA VAL A 176 -12.71 -14.39 -11.36
C VAL A 176 -13.42 -13.96 -12.64
N SER A 177 -14.69 -13.63 -12.55
CA SER A 177 -15.42 -13.07 -13.68
C SER A 177 -15.81 -11.62 -13.42
N PHE A 178 -15.84 -10.82 -14.48
CA PHE A 178 -16.28 -9.44 -14.47
C PHE A 178 -17.53 -9.27 -15.31
N ASP A 179 -18.61 -8.75 -14.72
CA ASP A 179 -19.92 -8.59 -15.37
C ASP A 179 -20.17 -7.19 -15.95
N GLY A 180 -19.17 -6.30 -15.87
CA GLY A 180 -19.24 -4.90 -16.28
C GLY A 180 -19.23 -3.92 -15.10
N GLU A 181 -19.64 -4.37 -13.90
CA GLU A 181 -19.67 -3.57 -12.68
C GLU A 181 -18.92 -4.23 -11.53
N CYS A 182 -19.12 -5.54 -11.33
CA CYS A 182 -18.62 -6.29 -10.21
C CYS A 182 -17.58 -7.34 -10.62
N LEU A 183 -16.59 -7.54 -9.75
CA LEU A 183 -15.74 -8.73 -9.76
C LEU A 183 -16.42 -9.84 -8.98
N ILE A 184 -16.61 -10.99 -9.59
CA ILE A 184 -17.24 -12.17 -8.98
C ILE A 184 -16.15 -13.20 -8.73
N PHE A 185 -15.70 -13.29 -7.48
CA PHE A 185 -14.73 -14.27 -7.00
C PHE A 185 -15.45 -15.50 -6.42
N PRO A 186 -14.77 -16.64 -6.31
CA PRO A 186 -15.33 -17.81 -5.59
C PRO A 186 -15.73 -17.53 -4.15
N SER A 187 -15.10 -16.52 -3.54
CA SER A 187 -15.33 -16.11 -2.12
C SER A 187 -16.26 -14.91 -1.95
N GLY A 188 -16.94 -14.45 -3.00
CA GLY A 188 -17.89 -13.32 -2.98
C GLY A 188 -17.58 -12.24 -4.00
N THR A 189 -18.43 -11.23 -4.09
CA THR A 189 -18.37 -10.14 -5.07
C THR A 189 -17.62 -8.92 -4.55
N ASP A 190 -17.05 -8.11 -5.46
CA ASP A 190 -16.43 -6.83 -5.19
C ASP A 190 -16.84 -5.82 -6.28
N ALA A 191 -17.67 -4.84 -5.91
CA ALA A 191 -18.09 -3.75 -6.77
C ALA A 191 -17.23 -2.49 -6.61
N LYS A 192 -16.46 -2.39 -5.50
CA LYS A 192 -15.72 -1.17 -5.18
C LYS A 192 -14.50 -0.98 -6.10
N ALA A 193 -13.79 -2.06 -6.41
CA ALA A 193 -12.56 -2.00 -7.20
C ALA A 193 -12.79 -1.42 -8.60
N SER A 194 -13.88 -1.79 -9.26
CA SER A 194 -14.23 -1.27 -10.60
C SER A 194 -14.58 0.22 -10.57
N GLY A 195 -15.33 0.67 -9.56
CA GLY A 195 -15.64 2.08 -9.35
C GLY A 195 -14.39 2.91 -9.08
N GLN A 196 -13.49 2.40 -8.24
CA GLN A 196 -12.21 3.04 -7.92
C GLN A 196 -11.34 3.18 -9.19
N ALA A 197 -11.17 2.12 -9.96
CA ALA A 197 -10.37 2.16 -11.19
C ALA A 197 -10.89 3.21 -12.19
N ARG A 198 -12.22 3.30 -12.39
CA ARG A 198 -12.83 4.32 -13.25
C ARG A 198 -12.62 5.73 -12.71
N SER A 199 -12.84 5.94 -11.41
CA SER A 199 -12.63 7.24 -10.75
C SER A 199 -11.18 7.70 -10.87
N ASN A 200 -10.23 6.79 -10.67
CA ASN A 200 -8.80 7.06 -10.80
C ASN A 200 -8.43 7.50 -12.22
N ALA A 201 -8.93 6.80 -13.25
CA ALA A 201 -8.69 7.16 -14.64
C ALA A 201 -9.31 8.52 -15.01
N ASN A 202 -10.55 8.76 -14.60
CA ASN A 202 -11.22 10.04 -14.86
C ASN A 202 -10.47 11.20 -14.22
N TRP A 203 -10.08 11.06 -12.96
CA TRP A 203 -9.29 12.07 -12.25
C TRP A 203 -7.95 12.29 -12.94
N LEU A 204 -7.23 11.23 -13.29
CA LEU A 204 -5.93 11.32 -13.97
C LEU A 204 -6.05 12.07 -15.30
N GLY A 205 -7.04 11.74 -16.12
CA GLY A 205 -7.30 12.43 -17.39
C GLY A 205 -7.57 13.92 -17.21
N GLN A 206 -8.42 14.30 -16.24
CA GLN A 206 -8.71 15.69 -15.92
C GLN A 206 -7.48 16.44 -15.40
N GLU A 207 -6.71 15.81 -14.51
CA GLU A 207 -5.54 16.43 -13.90
C GLU A 207 -4.44 16.65 -14.93
N MET A 208 -4.17 15.66 -15.79
CA MET A 208 -3.18 15.79 -16.86
C MET A 208 -3.64 16.79 -17.93
N SER A 209 -4.93 16.86 -18.24
CA SER A 209 -5.45 17.88 -19.16
C SER A 209 -5.23 19.30 -18.63
N LYS A 210 -5.47 19.53 -17.33
CA LYS A 210 -5.20 20.83 -16.68
C LYS A 210 -3.70 21.16 -16.69
N ALA A 211 -2.86 20.17 -16.40
CA ALA A 211 -1.43 20.39 -16.27
C ALA A 211 -0.70 20.59 -17.60
N THR A 212 -1.20 20.01 -18.69
CA THR A 212 -0.59 20.10 -20.04
C THR A 212 -1.25 21.13 -20.94
N GLY A 213 -2.47 21.58 -20.61
CA GLY A 213 -3.28 22.43 -21.48
C GLY A 213 -3.90 21.72 -22.68
N GLU A 214 -3.73 20.40 -22.79
CA GLU A 214 -4.27 19.56 -23.86
C GLU A 214 -5.29 18.57 -23.30
N ARG A 215 -6.23 18.12 -24.15
CA ARG A 215 -7.19 17.10 -23.74
C ARG A 215 -6.49 15.75 -23.60
N VAL A 216 -6.34 15.27 -22.38
CA VAL A 216 -5.80 13.95 -22.06
C VAL A 216 -6.93 13.05 -21.56
N THR A 217 -7.09 11.88 -22.19
CA THR A 217 -8.00 10.84 -21.72
C THR A 217 -7.18 9.70 -21.14
N ALA A 218 -7.42 9.35 -19.89
CA ALA A 218 -6.81 8.19 -19.28
C ALA A 218 -7.79 7.03 -19.26
N ARG A 219 -7.30 5.82 -19.56
CA ARG A 219 -8.09 4.58 -19.59
C ARG A 219 -7.87 3.78 -18.30
N ALA A 220 -8.94 3.20 -17.80
CA ALA A 220 -8.92 2.40 -16.58
C ALA A 220 -8.52 0.95 -16.87
N ILE A 221 -7.57 0.44 -16.13
CA ILE A 221 -7.20 -0.98 -16.08
C ILE A 221 -7.30 -1.46 -14.62
N LEU A 222 -7.91 -2.63 -14.42
CA LEU A 222 -7.94 -3.31 -13.15
C LEU A 222 -7.09 -4.59 -13.25
N ALA A 223 -5.99 -4.61 -12.52
CA ALA A 223 -5.02 -5.71 -12.53
C ALA A 223 -5.26 -6.65 -11.34
N LEU A 224 -5.43 -7.94 -11.62
CA LEU A 224 -5.68 -9.00 -10.65
C LEU A 224 -4.52 -10.01 -10.67
N PRO A 225 -3.43 -9.75 -9.93
CA PRO A 225 -2.28 -10.65 -9.94
C PRO A 225 -2.66 -12.05 -9.44
N GLY A 226 -2.29 -13.06 -10.21
CA GLY A 226 -2.51 -14.46 -9.87
C GLY A 226 -3.93 -14.99 -10.14
N TRP A 227 -4.87 -14.19 -10.64
CA TRP A 227 -6.22 -14.64 -10.99
C TRP A 227 -6.37 -14.89 -12.48
N PHE A 228 -7.15 -15.89 -12.84
CA PHE A 228 -7.64 -16.08 -14.21
C PHE A 228 -8.91 -15.26 -14.39
N VAL A 229 -8.88 -14.30 -15.32
CA VAL A 229 -9.94 -13.31 -15.48
C VAL A 229 -10.80 -13.63 -16.71
N THR A 230 -12.11 -13.71 -16.51
CA THR A 230 -13.11 -13.87 -17.58
C THR A 230 -13.99 -12.62 -17.66
N MET A 231 -13.92 -11.91 -18.78
CA MET A 231 -14.82 -10.79 -19.08
C MET A 231 -16.15 -11.33 -19.62
N LYS A 232 -17.27 -11.11 -18.90
CA LYS A 232 -18.60 -11.53 -19.35
C LYS A 232 -19.23 -10.55 -20.34
N VAL A 233 -18.80 -9.27 -20.29
CA VAL A 233 -19.31 -8.20 -21.15
C VAL A 233 -18.18 -7.36 -21.72
N ARG A 234 -18.41 -6.68 -22.83
CA ARG A 234 -17.50 -5.65 -23.33
C ARG A 234 -17.65 -4.40 -22.44
N SER A 235 -16.55 -3.89 -21.93
CA SER A 235 -16.52 -2.72 -21.06
C SER A 235 -15.33 -1.82 -21.39
N GLU A 236 -15.46 -0.52 -21.14
CA GLU A 236 -14.35 0.42 -21.20
C GLU A 236 -13.26 0.09 -20.15
N LEU A 237 -13.70 -0.26 -18.93
CA LEU A 237 -12.81 -0.80 -17.92
C LEU A 237 -12.29 -2.18 -18.37
N LYS A 238 -10.98 -2.29 -18.48
CA LYS A 238 -10.31 -3.55 -18.80
C LYS A 238 -9.86 -4.23 -17.53
N VAL A 239 -10.21 -5.50 -17.39
CA VAL A 239 -9.82 -6.31 -16.21
C VAL A 239 -8.95 -7.45 -16.69
N PHE A 240 -7.74 -7.54 -16.14
CA PHE A 240 -6.72 -8.48 -16.58
C PHE A 240 -5.99 -9.14 -15.41
N ASN A 241 -5.43 -10.31 -15.67
CA ASN A 241 -4.29 -10.76 -14.91
C ASN A 241 -3.11 -9.80 -15.17
N ALA A 242 -2.31 -9.50 -14.13
CA ALA A 242 -1.18 -8.58 -14.24
C ALA A 242 -0.27 -8.86 -15.44
N LYS A 243 -0.04 -10.14 -15.77
CA LYS A 243 0.78 -10.58 -16.93
C LYS A 243 0.26 -10.13 -18.28
N GLN A 244 -1.03 -9.85 -18.39
CA GLN A 244 -1.70 -9.50 -19.65
C GLN A 244 -1.68 -8.00 -19.93
N VAL A 245 -1.46 -7.18 -18.90
CA VAL A 245 -1.51 -5.71 -19.01
C VAL A 245 -0.53 -5.16 -20.05
N PRO A 246 0.77 -5.56 -20.06
CA PRO A 246 1.69 -5.03 -21.07
C PRO A 246 1.28 -5.38 -22.50
N GLY A 247 0.88 -6.64 -22.74
CA GLY A 247 0.44 -7.08 -24.07
C GLY A 247 -0.83 -6.38 -24.55
N PHE A 248 -1.73 -5.99 -23.64
CA PHE A 248 -2.88 -5.15 -23.99
C PHE A 248 -2.44 -3.74 -24.36
N VAL A 249 -1.63 -3.08 -23.51
CA VAL A 249 -1.17 -1.71 -23.75
C VAL A 249 -0.42 -1.57 -25.07
N LEU A 250 0.46 -2.50 -25.39
CA LEU A 250 1.25 -2.50 -26.64
C LEU A 250 0.44 -2.69 -27.93
N LYS A 251 -0.73 -3.34 -27.83
CA LYS A 251 -1.60 -3.60 -28.99
C LYS A 251 -2.58 -2.47 -29.31
N GLU A 252 -2.69 -1.50 -28.44
CA GLU A 252 -3.58 -0.36 -28.65
C GLU A 252 -2.99 0.60 -29.72
N PRO A 253 -3.83 1.34 -30.45
CA PRO A 253 -3.37 2.26 -31.47
C PRO A 253 -2.53 3.40 -30.86
N THR A 254 -1.53 3.87 -31.60
CA THR A 254 -0.76 5.06 -31.27
C THR A 254 -1.63 6.29 -31.39
N ILE A 255 -1.77 7.05 -30.29
CA ILE A 255 -2.61 8.25 -30.20
C ILE A 255 -1.89 9.47 -29.62
N LEU A 256 -0.72 9.29 -29.01
CA LEU A 256 0.06 10.38 -28.41
C LEU A 256 1.40 10.53 -29.14
N GLY A 257 1.77 11.78 -29.40
CA GLY A 257 3.10 12.13 -29.87
C GLY A 257 4.09 12.27 -28.72
N ASP A 258 5.40 12.21 -29.04
CA ASP A 258 6.48 12.23 -28.05
C ASP A 258 6.46 13.46 -27.17
N GLU A 259 6.13 14.64 -27.72
CA GLU A 259 6.07 15.88 -26.95
C GLU A 259 4.99 15.85 -25.86
N THR A 260 3.79 15.34 -26.18
CA THR A 260 2.69 15.18 -25.23
C THR A 260 3.05 14.13 -24.18
N ILE A 261 3.68 13.03 -24.58
CA ILE A 261 4.19 12.00 -23.65
C ILE A 261 5.17 12.61 -22.66
N GLN A 262 6.14 13.40 -23.13
CA GLN A 262 7.14 14.04 -22.27
C GLN A 262 6.51 15.05 -21.32
N ARG A 263 5.55 15.86 -21.76
CA ARG A 263 4.83 16.81 -20.90
C ARG A 263 4.05 16.11 -19.79
N ILE A 264 3.30 15.06 -20.13
CA ILE A 264 2.55 14.27 -19.14
C ILE A 264 3.52 13.59 -18.16
N ALA A 265 4.58 12.96 -18.67
CA ALA A 265 5.57 12.27 -17.85
C ALA A 265 6.26 13.23 -16.86
N TYR A 266 6.62 14.43 -17.30
CA TYR A 266 7.21 15.47 -16.46
C TYR A 266 6.28 15.87 -15.30
N GLN A 267 4.98 16.04 -15.55
CA GLN A 267 4.00 16.39 -14.51
C GLN A 267 3.83 15.26 -13.50
N LEU A 268 3.79 14.02 -13.98
CA LEU A 268 3.71 12.84 -13.10
C LEU A 268 5.00 12.65 -12.28
N GLU A 269 6.16 12.84 -12.90
CA GLU A 269 7.44 12.75 -12.19
C GLU A 269 7.52 13.76 -11.06
N ARG A 270 7.17 15.02 -11.30
CA ARG A 270 7.13 16.05 -10.26
C ARG A 270 6.18 15.69 -9.12
N ARG A 271 5.06 15.06 -9.42
CA ARG A 271 4.06 14.65 -8.43
C ARG A 271 4.54 13.46 -7.59
N CYS A 272 5.27 12.53 -8.20
CA CYS A 272 5.75 11.31 -7.53
C CYS A 272 7.12 11.47 -6.85
N ARG A 273 7.81 12.60 -7.07
CA ARG A 273 9.14 12.86 -6.49
C ARG A 273 8.99 13.56 -5.13
N ASP A 274 8.63 12.80 -4.10
CA ASP A 274 8.40 13.31 -2.76
C ASP A 274 8.98 12.43 -1.64
N VAL A 275 9.68 11.35 -1.97
CA VAL A 275 10.29 10.44 -0.99
C VAL A 275 11.59 11.06 -0.46
N GLU A 276 11.62 11.30 0.85
CA GLU A 276 12.80 11.77 1.60
C GLU A 276 13.59 10.56 2.12
N PHE A 277 14.92 10.75 2.29
CA PHE A 277 15.81 9.74 2.85
C PHE A 277 15.77 9.71 4.39
#